data_50be0bfad2ec4f51d151f54982972c78
#
_entry.id   50be0bfad2ec4f51d151f54982972c78
#
_cell.length_a   1.000
_cell.length_b   1.000
_cell.length_c   1.000
_cell.angle_alpha   90.00
_cell.angle_beta   90.00
_cell.angle_gamma   90.00
#
_symmetry.space_group_name_H-M   'P 1'
#
loop_
_entity.id
_entity.type
_entity.pdbx_description
1 polymer ?
#
loop_
_entity_poly.entity_id
_entity_poly.type
_entity_poly.pdbx_seq_one_letter_code
_entity_poly.pdbx_strand_id
1 'polypeptide(L)'
;MRRRVRTQYRGFTAVSTLCLAVLLAACGGGGGGSGPVSPGTVTPPPTPTPTPTPTPSPVYDTPEYSRSNATASAGAIAAYEDGATGAGVKIAVIDSGVDIQSAEFAGRIDSASRDIAGARGVDDTDGHGTSVSAVALAAKNDSGIHGLAFDATLIALRTDTPGTCTSSDGCSHSDNNIAIAIDTAVAAGARVVNMSLGGEPPNSRLRTAIANATAAGVIVVISAGNDSLANPDPFAQIASDPAARGRVIIAGSVNDTDALSSFSNRAGSFAAHYIATLGEGVRSFDHTGTHYWFSGTSYAAPGIAGAVALLADAFPTLSADEIIDILFRTARDAGTAGDDTIFGQGILDLVRAFSPIGATSLPGSSVPVTSDAGSLAVLGG
;
A
#
# COMPACT_ATOMS: atom_id res chain seq x y z
N MET A 1 -19.51 -28.77 3.42
CA MET A 1 -19.34 -28.76 1.95
C MET A 1 -18.60 -27.47 1.59
N ARG A 2 -17.30 -27.54 1.44
CA ARG A 2 -16.47 -26.35 1.16
C ARG A 2 -16.49 -26.09 -0.34
N ARG A 3 -17.07 -24.97 -0.79
CA ARG A 3 -17.00 -24.53 -2.18
C ARG A 3 -15.70 -23.74 -2.38
N ARG A 4 -14.87 -24.18 -3.30
CA ARG A 4 -13.58 -23.59 -3.67
C ARG A 4 -13.76 -22.51 -4.71
N VAL A 5 -13.10 -21.37 -4.53
CA VAL A 5 -12.98 -20.35 -5.58
C VAL A 5 -11.77 -20.72 -6.46
N ARG A 6 -12.02 -21.05 -7.71
CA ARG A 6 -10.95 -21.28 -8.70
C ARG A 6 -10.38 -19.95 -9.15
N THR A 7 -9.13 -19.71 -8.90
CA THR A 7 -8.34 -18.65 -9.53
C THR A 7 -8.19 -18.98 -11.01
N GLN A 8 -8.76 -18.18 -11.92
CA GLN A 8 -8.55 -18.35 -13.35
C GLN A 8 -7.36 -17.53 -13.81
N TYR A 9 -6.33 -18.20 -14.28
CA TYR A 9 -5.15 -17.58 -14.88
C TYR A 9 -5.37 -17.34 -16.37
N ARG A 10 -5.23 -16.11 -16.85
CA ARG A 10 -5.12 -15.79 -18.29
C ARG A 10 -3.77 -15.11 -18.54
N GLY A 11 -2.87 -15.82 -19.16
CA GLY A 11 -1.56 -15.30 -19.56
C GLY A 11 -1.65 -14.54 -20.90
N PHE A 12 -0.94 -13.41 -21.00
CA PHE A 12 -0.67 -12.71 -22.26
C PHE A 12 0.83 -12.66 -22.50
N THR A 13 1.25 -13.12 -23.68
CA THR A 13 2.63 -13.01 -24.16
C THR A 13 2.85 -11.63 -24.78
N ALA A 14 3.81 -10.86 -24.27
CA ALA A 14 4.24 -9.58 -24.84
C ALA A 14 5.37 -9.78 -25.84
N VAL A 15 5.23 -9.20 -27.03
CA VAL A 15 6.24 -9.16 -28.09
C VAL A 15 7.07 -7.89 -27.90
N SER A 16 8.40 -8.06 -27.74
CA SER A 16 9.36 -6.96 -27.61
C SER A 16 9.75 -6.44 -29.01
N THR A 17 9.64 -5.13 -29.21
CA THR A 17 10.19 -4.43 -30.38
C THR A 17 11.36 -3.57 -29.95
N LEU A 18 12.51 -3.85 -30.53
CA LEU A 18 13.81 -3.20 -30.32
C LEU A 18 13.90 -1.95 -31.21
N CYS A 19 14.15 -0.75 -30.67
CA CYS A 19 14.49 0.44 -31.44
C CYS A 19 15.91 0.93 -31.14
N LEU A 20 16.67 1.07 -32.20
CA LEU A 20 18.08 1.44 -32.29
C LEU A 20 18.21 2.97 -32.36
N ALA A 21 19.03 3.60 -31.51
CA ALA A 21 19.33 5.03 -31.56
C ALA A 21 20.69 5.30 -32.19
N VAL A 22 20.70 6.25 -33.12
CA VAL A 22 21.89 6.70 -33.87
C VAL A 22 22.42 8.00 -33.24
N LEU A 23 23.74 8.02 -32.97
CA LEU A 23 24.51 9.18 -32.51
C LEU A 23 25.01 9.98 -33.72
N LEU A 24 24.87 11.30 -33.69
CA LEU A 24 25.57 12.21 -34.59
C LEU A 24 26.34 13.25 -33.78
N ALA A 25 27.68 13.24 -34.00
CA ALA A 25 28.62 14.26 -33.53
C ALA A 25 28.87 15.25 -34.64
N ALA A 26 29.01 16.54 -34.32
CA ALA A 26 29.52 17.54 -35.22
C ALA A 26 30.50 18.47 -34.49
N CYS A 27 31.71 18.55 -35.05
CA CYS A 27 32.82 19.45 -34.75
C CYS A 27 32.82 20.62 -35.70
N GLY A 28 33.37 21.78 -35.23
CA GLY A 28 33.90 22.86 -36.06
C GLY A 28 34.10 24.10 -35.18
N GLY A 29 35.19 24.77 -35.09
CA GLY A 29 36.43 24.92 -35.76
C GLY A 29 36.68 26.36 -36.23
N GLY A 30 37.73 27.06 -35.64
CA GLY A 30 38.43 28.18 -36.22
C GLY A 30 37.96 29.58 -35.77
N GLY A 31 38.81 30.58 -35.45
CA GLY A 31 40.18 30.86 -35.60
C GLY A 31 40.40 32.39 -35.74
N GLY A 32 41.36 32.94 -34.99
CA GLY A 32 42.28 33.97 -35.47
C GLY A 32 42.03 35.45 -35.23
N GLY A 33 42.99 36.14 -34.63
CA GLY A 33 43.32 37.49 -35.00
C GLY A 33 43.65 38.49 -33.88
N SER A 34 44.91 38.73 -33.72
CA SER A 34 45.73 39.51 -32.85
C SER A 34 45.55 41.04 -32.83
N GLY A 35 45.96 41.68 -31.71
CA GLY A 35 46.43 43.00 -31.59
C GLY A 35 46.31 43.63 -30.22
N PRO A 36 47.37 44.21 -29.62
CA PRO A 36 47.41 44.58 -28.21
C PRO A 36 47.08 46.05 -27.92
N VAL A 37 46.29 46.26 -26.89
CA VAL A 37 46.21 47.54 -26.16
C VAL A 37 46.08 47.25 -24.68
N SER A 38 47.01 47.77 -23.90
CA SER A 38 47.12 47.71 -22.43
C SER A 38 46.39 48.89 -21.78
N PRO A 39 46.26 48.94 -20.48
CA PRO A 39 45.19 48.36 -19.69
C PRO A 39 44.50 49.38 -18.75
N GLY A 40 43.27 49.23 -18.56
CA GLY A 40 42.60 49.71 -17.38
C GLY A 40 42.12 48.50 -16.58
N THR A 41 42.58 48.35 -15.37
CA THR A 41 42.15 47.33 -14.45
C THR A 41 40.70 47.57 -14.03
N VAL A 42 39.77 47.05 -14.81
CA VAL A 42 38.35 47.02 -14.44
C VAL A 42 38.11 45.66 -13.77
N THR A 43 37.88 45.69 -12.46
CA THR A 43 37.41 44.48 -11.74
C THR A 43 36.12 44.01 -12.39
N PRO A 44 36.08 42.82 -12.94
CA PRO A 44 34.84 42.32 -13.50
C PRO A 44 33.74 42.24 -12.43
N PRO A 45 32.49 42.58 -12.72
CA PRO A 45 31.39 42.37 -11.81
C PRO A 45 31.30 40.85 -11.45
N PRO A 46 30.89 40.51 -10.22
CA PRO A 46 30.79 39.15 -9.83
C PRO A 46 29.87 38.42 -10.82
N THR A 47 30.37 37.31 -11.33
CA THR A 47 29.57 36.41 -12.18
C THR A 47 28.32 36.03 -11.41
N PRO A 48 27.10 36.23 -11.96
CA PRO A 48 25.90 35.82 -11.25
C PRO A 48 25.96 34.31 -10.97
N THR A 49 25.80 33.97 -9.70
CA THR A 49 25.66 32.57 -9.29
C THR A 49 24.50 31.97 -10.09
N PRO A 50 24.69 30.85 -10.79
CA PRO A 50 23.59 30.25 -11.53
C PRO A 50 22.45 29.95 -10.55
N THR A 51 21.27 30.48 -10.83
CA THR A 51 20.04 30.13 -10.13
C THR A 51 19.83 28.64 -10.32
N PRO A 52 19.67 27.85 -9.24
CA PRO A 52 19.44 26.42 -9.39
C PRO A 52 18.21 26.22 -10.31
N THR A 53 18.39 25.45 -11.35
CA THR A 53 17.26 25.01 -12.19
C THR A 53 16.30 24.24 -11.30
N PRO A 54 15.01 24.61 -11.25
CA PRO A 54 14.06 23.87 -10.44
C PRO A 54 14.06 22.41 -10.89
N THR A 55 14.26 21.50 -9.94
CA THR A 55 14.09 20.07 -10.19
C THR A 55 12.62 19.86 -10.61
N PRO A 56 12.35 19.21 -11.75
CA PRO A 56 10.96 18.93 -12.14
C PRO A 56 10.29 18.12 -11.02
N SER A 57 9.06 18.50 -10.68
CA SER A 57 8.25 17.75 -9.73
C SER A 57 8.04 16.31 -10.26
N PRO A 58 8.05 15.29 -9.40
CA PRO A 58 7.77 13.91 -9.81
C PRO A 58 6.41 13.83 -10.49
N VAL A 59 6.33 13.05 -11.56
CA VAL A 59 5.05 12.74 -12.21
C VAL A 59 4.59 11.39 -11.68
N TYR A 60 3.41 11.33 -11.08
CA TYR A 60 2.85 10.10 -10.52
C TYR A 60 1.78 9.46 -11.40
N ASP A 61 1.08 10.23 -12.23
CA ASP A 61 0.15 9.71 -13.25
C ASP A 61 0.95 9.11 -14.42
N THR A 62 1.33 7.86 -14.28
CA THR A 62 2.18 7.13 -15.22
C THR A 62 1.48 5.89 -15.74
N PRO A 63 1.96 5.30 -16.86
CA PRO A 63 1.44 3.99 -17.30
C PRO A 63 1.61 2.88 -16.26
N GLU A 64 2.62 2.94 -15.40
CA GLU A 64 2.81 2.02 -14.27
C GLU A 64 1.71 2.21 -13.23
N TYR A 65 1.41 3.45 -12.82
CA TYR A 65 0.30 3.77 -11.93
C TYR A 65 -1.04 3.25 -12.48
N SER A 66 -1.32 3.52 -13.74
CA SER A 66 -2.56 3.05 -14.40
C SER A 66 -2.66 1.52 -14.43
N ARG A 67 -1.53 0.81 -14.50
CA ARG A 67 -1.49 -0.65 -14.40
C ARG A 67 -1.64 -1.15 -12.96
N SER A 68 -1.27 -0.36 -11.97
CA SER A 68 -1.39 -0.64 -10.54
C SER A 68 -2.80 -0.36 -10.05
N ASN A 69 -3.77 -1.15 -10.54
CA ASN A 69 -5.18 -0.82 -10.39
C ASN A 69 -5.67 -0.76 -8.94
N ALA A 70 -5.11 -1.51 -8.01
CA ALA A 70 -5.42 -1.37 -6.58
C ALA A 70 -4.98 0.00 -6.04
N THR A 71 -3.78 0.45 -6.42
CA THR A 71 -3.22 1.75 -6.08
C THR A 71 -4.03 2.89 -6.70
N ALA A 72 -4.38 2.74 -7.98
CA ALA A 72 -5.17 3.73 -8.71
C ALA A 72 -6.61 3.84 -8.17
N SER A 73 -7.25 2.72 -7.87
CA SER A 73 -8.61 2.67 -7.29
C SER A 73 -8.68 3.37 -5.92
N ALA A 74 -7.63 3.29 -5.12
CA ALA A 74 -7.55 3.97 -3.83
C ALA A 74 -7.28 5.49 -3.96
N GLY A 75 -6.94 6.00 -5.16
CA GLY A 75 -6.62 7.40 -5.37
C GLY A 75 -5.28 7.84 -4.77
N ALA A 76 -4.26 6.96 -4.82
CA ALA A 76 -3.00 7.16 -4.11
C ALA A 76 -2.16 8.35 -4.62
N ILE A 77 -2.42 8.89 -5.80
CA ILE A 77 -1.74 10.11 -6.31
C ILE A 77 -1.89 11.26 -5.32
N ALA A 78 -3.03 11.43 -4.66
CA ALA A 78 -3.23 12.49 -3.67
C ALA A 78 -2.18 12.42 -2.54
N ALA A 79 -1.88 11.21 -2.05
CA ALA A 79 -0.82 11.00 -1.07
C ALA A 79 0.57 11.33 -1.63
N TYR A 80 0.84 10.91 -2.86
CA TYR A 80 2.14 11.12 -3.52
C TYR A 80 2.44 12.59 -3.80
N GLU A 81 1.41 13.36 -4.19
CA GLU A 81 1.53 14.81 -4.41
C GLU A 81 1.83 15.57 -3.10
N ASP A 82 1.39 15.05 -1.97
CA ASP A 82 1.74 15.52 -0.62
C ASP A 82 3.09 14.97 -0.12
N GLY A 83 3.80 14.18 -0.94
CA GLY A 83 5.12 13.62 -0.65
C GLY A 83 5.11 12.31 0.12
N ALA A 84 3.95 11.73 0.38
CA ALA A 84 3.81 10.46 1.09
C ALA A 84 3.96 9.27 0.12
N THR A 85 5.02 8.51 0.27
CA THR A 85 5.34 7.31 -0.54
C THR A 85 5.47 6.03 0.29
N GLY A 86 5.33 6.17 1.62
CA GLY A 86 5.59 5.13 2.61
C GLY A 86 7.03 5.12 3.11
N ALA A 87 7.84 6.13 2.76
CA ALA A 87 9.24 6.20 3.13
C ALA A 87 9.42 6.19 4.66
N GLY A 88 10.36 5.37 5.15
CA GLY A 88 10.63 5.22 6.58
C GLY A 88 9.60 4.38 7.36
N VAL A 89 8.51 3.94 6.72
CA VAL A 89 7.48 3.10 7.34
C VAL A 89 7.74 1.63 7.06
N LYS A 90 7.55 0.77 8.07
CA LYS A 90 7.67 -0.67 7.94
C LYS A 90 6.30 -1.34 7.90
N ILE A 91 6.06 -2.12 6.86
CA ILE A 91 4.89 -2.99 6.71
C ILE A 91 5.34 -4.43 6.95
N ALA A 92 4.76 -5.10 7.94
CA ALA A 92 4.97 -6.53 8.10
C ALA A 92 3.89 -7.30 7.32
N VAL A 93 4.32 -8.27 6.52
CA VAL A 93 3.44 -9.19 5.81
C VAL A 93 3.67 -10.59 6.38
N ILE A 94 2.62 -11.17 6.98
CA ILE A 94 2.60 -12.51 7.56
C ILE A 94 1.91 -13.44 6.56
N ASP A 95 2.70 -14.24 5.83
CA ASP A 95 2.20 -15.01 4.69
C ASP A 95 3.16 -16.16 4.32
N SER A 96 3.19 -16.59 3.05
CA SER A 96 4.05 -17.65 2.49
C SER A 96 5.50 -17.21 2.18
N GLY A 97 5.86 -15.96 2.44
CA GLY A 97 7.18 -15.39 2.13
C GLY A 97 7.12 -14.27 1.09
N VAL A 98 8.24 -13.98 0.47
CA VAL A 98 8.38 -12.99 -0.61
C VAL A 98 9.48 -13.42 -1.57
N ASP A 99 9.32 -13.14 -2.88
CA ASP A 99 10.40 -13.29 -3.86
C ASP A 99 11.53 -12.29 -3.57
N ILE A 100 12.59 -12.77 -2.93
CA ILE A 100 13.75 -11.94 -2.57
C ILE A 100 14.65 -11.59 -3.76
N GLN A 101 14.47 -12.22 -4.89
CA GLN A 101 15.17 -11.94 -6.14
C GLN A 101 14.48 -10.85 -6.96
N SER A 102 13.22 -10.55 -6.66
CA SER A 102 12.47 -9.53 -7.36
C SER A 102 13.06 -8.13 -7.18
N ALA A 103 13.24 -7.41 -8.28
CA ALA A 103 13.65 -6.02 -8.27
C ALA A 103 12.62 -5.12 -7.55
N GLU A 104 11.37 -5.58 -7.47
CA GLU A 104 10.26 -4.85 -6.84
C GLU A 104 10.41 -4.69 -5.32
N PHE A 105 11.25 -5.51 -4.68
CA PHE A 105 11.54 -5.44 -3.24
C PHE A 105 13.01 -5.14 -2.93
N ALA A 106 13.85 -4.96 -3.95
CA ALA A 106 15.29 -4.79 -3.81
C ALA A 106 15.65 -3.63 -2.86
N GLY A 107 16.51 -3.93 -1.87
CA GLY A 107 16.98 -2.95 -0.88
C GLY A 107 15.93 -2.52 0.17
N ARG A 108 14.71 -3.07 0.12
CA ARG A 108 13.61 -2.70 1.02
C ARG A 108 13.06 -3.86 1.85
N ILE A 109 13.76 -5.00 1.89
CA ILE A 109 13.43 -6.12 2.80
C ILE A 109 14.21 -5.92 4.09
N ASP A 110 13.49 -5.80 5.20
CA ASP A 110 14.07 -5.61 6.54
C ASP A 110 14.83 -6.85 7.00
N SER A 111 15.91 -6.65 7.75
CA SER A 111 16.75 -7.72 8.30
C SER A 111 16.03 -8.63 9.32
N ALA A 112 14.88 -8.21 9.86
CA ALA A 112 14.04 -9.03 10.72
C ALA A 112 13.22 -10.06 9.94
N SER A 113 13.18 -9.96 8.60
CA SER A 113 12.46 -10.89 7.73
C SER A 113 13.01 -12.30 7.86
N ARG A 114 12.10 -13.28 8.05
CA ARG A 114 12.52 -14.67 8.28
C ARG A 114 11.38 -15.69 8.13
N ASP A 115 11.75 -16.96 7.99
CA ASP A 115 10.84 -18.09 8.13
C ASP A 115 10.61 -18.37 9.63
N ILE A 116 9.37 -18.23 10.08
CA ILE A 116 8.93 -18.50 11.46
C ILE A 116 8.54 -19.98 11.63
N ALA A 117 8.07 -20.61 10.56
CA ALA A 117 7.57 -21.98 10.59
C ALA A 117 8.64 -23.03 10.35
N GLY A 118 9.88 -22.61 10.01
CA GLY A 118 10.97 -23.52 9.70
C GLY A 118 12.31 -22.83 9.55
N ALA A 119 13.13 -23.35 8.65
CA ALA A 119 14.48 -22.82 8.33
C ALA A 119 14.72 -22.73 6.81
N ARG A 120 13.65 -22.45 6.04
CA ARG A 120 13.68 -22.41 4.56
C ARG A 120 14.14 -21.05 4.01
N GLY A 121 14.28 -20.04 4.89
CA GLY A 121 14.42 -18.65 4.48
C GLY A 121 13.07 -18.01 4.14
N VAL A 122 13.10 -16.74 3.77
CA VAL A 122 11.88 -15.94 3.48
C VAL A 122 11.40 -16.06 2.04
N ASP A 123 12.19 -16.74 1.20
CA ASP A 123 11.89 -16.87 -0.22
C ASP A 123 10.56 -17.60 -0.44
N ASP A 124 9.69 -16.97 -1.20
CA ASP A 124 8.34 -17.49 -1.44
C ASP A 124 8.39 -18.62 -2.47
N THR A 125 7.65 -19.66 -2.23
CA THR A 125 7.52 -20.82 -3.14
C THR A 125 6.07 -21.11 -3.53
N ASP A 126 5.13 -20.33 -3.00
CA ASP A 126 3.70 -20.40 -3.31
C ASP A 126 3.26 -19.26 -4.23
N GLY A 127 3.72 -18.05 -3.91
CA GLY A 127 3.44 -16.82 -4.67
C GLY A 127 2.39 -15.91 -4.04
N HIS A 128 1.63 -16.39 -3.05
CA HIS A 128 0.59 -15.57 -2.40
C HIS A 128 1.24 -14.44 -1.60
N GLY A 129 2.24 -14.70 -0.75
CA GLY A 129 2.93 -13.69 0.03
C GLY A 129 3.62 -12.63 -0.84
N THR A 130 4.22 -13.05 -1.96
CA THR A 130 4.81 -12.14 -2.95
C THR A 130 3.75 -11.23 -3.57
N SER A 131 2.63 -11.81 -4.01
CA SER A 131 1.59 -11.06 -4.71
C SER A 131 0.87 -10.05 -3.82
N VAL A 132 0.62 -10.38 -2.54
CA VAL A 132 0.02 -9.44 -1.58
C VAL A 132 1.03 -8.38 -1.12
N SER A 133 2.31 -8.74 -0.95
CA SER A 133 3.37 -7.75 -0.67
C SER A 133 3.51 -6.73 -1.79
N ALA A 134 3.37 -7.16 -3.05
CA ALA A 134 3.45 -6.28 -4.21
C ALA A 134 2.33 -5.24 -4.22
N VAL A 135 1.10 -5.60 -3.86
CA VAL A 135 -0.01 -4.64 -3.73
C VAL A 135 0.28 -3.57 -2.68
N ALA A 136 0.89 -3.96 -1.55
CA ALA A 136 1.23 -3.00 -0.50
C ALA A 136 2.37 -2.07 -0.90
N LEU A 137 3.47 -2.62 -1.48
CA LEU A 137 4.74 -1.89 -1.52
C LEU A 137 5.71 -2.26 -2.67
N ALA A 138 5.28 -2.86 -3.79
CA ALA A 138 6.16 -3.01 -4.95
C ALA A 138 6.74 -1.67 -5.39
N ALA A 139 7.99 -1.66 -5.86
CA ALA A 139 8.71 -0.44 -6.20
C ALA A 139 8.06 0.33 -7.35
N LYS A 140 8.11 1.66 -7.31
CA LYS A 140 7.82 2.50 -8.46
C LYS A 140 9.10 2.63 -9.30
N ASN A 141 9.16 1.90 -10.42
CA ASN A 141 10.39 1.75 -11.23
C ASN A 141 10.13 1.79 -12.75
N ASP A 142 8.95 2.29 -13.15
CA ASP A 142 8.46 2.38 -14.53
C ASP A 142 8.20 1.00 -15.20
N SER A 143 8.20 -0.07 -14.41
CA SER A 143 7.98 -1.45 -14.86
C SER A 143 6.78 -2.08 -14.14
N GLY A 144 6.13 -3.05 -14.77
CA GLY A 144 5.07 -3.84 -14.14
C GLY A 144 3.99 -3.01 -13.46
N ILE A 145 3.94 -3.11 -12.13
CA ILE A 145 3.03 -2.38 -11.23
C ILE A 145 3.84 -1.86 -10.04
N HIS A 146 3.33 -0.87 -9.32
CA HIS A 146 3.84 -0.51 -8.00
C HIS A 146 2.76 -0.61 -6.92
N GLY A 147 3.19 -0.81 -5.68
CA GLY A 147 2.30 -0.85 -4.51
C GLY A 147 1.85 0.55 -4.07
N LEU A 148 0.89 0.59 -3.14
CA LEU A 148 0.41 1.85 -2.59
C LEU A 148 1.54 2.63 -1.91
N ALA A 149 2.33 1.97 -1.06
CA ALA A 149 3.43 2.56 -0.30
C ALA A 149 4.78 2.09 -0.87
N PHE A 150 5.08 2.51 -2.12
CA PHE A 150 6.17 1.96 -2.91
C PHE A 150 7.58 2.21 -2.36
N ASP A 151 7.77 3.10 -1.37
CA ASP A 151 9.04 3.32 -0.67
C ASP A 151 9.05 2.72 0.75
N ALA A 152 7.97 2.03 1.17
CA ALA A 152 7.93 1.37 2.46
C ALA A 152 8.91 0.20 2.54
N THR A 153 9.32 -0.15 3.76
CA THR A 153 10.17 -1.30 4.04
C THR A 153 9.32 -2.52 4.39
N LEU A 154 9.58 -3.64 3.75
CA LEU A 154 8.91 -4.92 3.98
C LEU A 154 9.57 -5.70 5.12
N ILE A 155 8.80 -6.12 6.11
CA ILE A 155 9.16 -7.20 7.02
C ILE A 155 8.41 -8.45 6.57
N ALA A 156 9.07 -9.32 5.80
CA ALA A 156 8.48 -10.58 5.33
C ALA A 156 8.58 -11.65 6.42
N LEU A 157 7.45 -12.13 6.91
CA LEU A 157 7.38 -13.13 7.98
C LEU A 157 6.67 -14.38 7.45
N ARG A 158 7.46 -15.34 7.02
CA ARG A 158 6.97 -16.59 6.45
C ARG A 158 6.44 -17.49 7.55
N THR A 159 5.15 -17.85 7.49
CA THR A 159 4.47 -18.65 8.53
C THR A 159 3.79 -19.90 8.00
N ASP A 160 3.83 -20.15 6.68
CA ASP A 160 3.28 -21.34 6.06
C ASP A 160 3.93 -22.62 6.62
N THR A 161 3.12 -23.57 7.00
CA THR A 161 3.62 -24.87 7.45
C THR A 161 4.27 -25.60 6.28
N PRO A 162 5.51 -26.10 6.43
CA PRO A 162 6.21 -26.77 5.35
C PRO A 162 5.39 -27.90 4.71
N GLY A 163 5.29 -27.89 3.38
CA GLY A 163 4.59 -28.90 2.59
C GLY A 163 3.07 -28.75 2.53
N THR A 164 2.48 -27.66 3.07
CA THR A 164 1.03 -27.46 3.04
C THR A 164 0.56 -26.54 1.91
N CYS A 165 1.45 -25.79 1.28
CA CYS A 165 1.12 -24.97 0.10
C CYS A 165 0.89 -25.89 -1.10
N THR A 166 -0.30 -26.46 -1.19
CA THR A 166 -0.71 -27.30 -2.31
C THR A 166 -1.71 -26.52 -3.16
N SER A 167 -1.65 -26.72 -4.46
CA SER A 167 -2.34 -25.94 -5.48
C SER A 167 -3.86 -25.78 -5.34
N SER A 168 -4.50 -26.49 -4.42
CA SER A 168 -5.96 -26.48 -4.29
C SER A 168 -6.51 -25.72 -3.07
N ASP A 169 -5.78 -25.67 -1.97
CA ASP A 169 -6.31 -25.19 -0.68
C ASP A 169 -5.52 -24.02 -0.09
N GLY A 170 -4.44 -23.59 -0.78
CA GLY A 170 -3.50 -22.60 -0.27
C GLY A 170 -2.59 -23.17 0.84
N CYS A 171 -1.83 -22.27 1.47
CA CYS A 171 -0.94 -22.64 2.58
C CYS A 171 -1.70 -22.71 3.90
N SER A 172 -1.27 -23.59 4.80
CA SER A 172 -1.77 -23.63 6.20
C SER A 172 -0.80 -22.88 7.10
N HIS A 173 -1.31 -22.06 7.98
CA HIS A 173 -0.56 -21.27 8.95
C HIS A 173 -1.02 -21.63 10.37
N SER A 174 -0.09 -21.85 11.30
CA SER A 174 -0.47 -22.11 12.68
C SER A 174 -0.57 -20.80 13.47
N ASP A 175 -1.55 -20.67 14.35
CA ASP A 175 -1.72 -19.52 15.23
C ASP A 175 -0.45 -19.20 16.04
N ASN A 176 0.30 -20.24 16.47
CA ASN A 176 1.53 -20.02 17.21
C ASN A 176 2.62 -19.37 16.35
N ASN A 177 2.74 -19.76 15.08
CA ASN A 177 3.69 -19.14 14.15
C ASN A 177 3.26 -17.71 13.82
N ILE A 178 1.97 -17.47 13.58
CA ILE A 178 1.43 -16.13 13.37
C ILE A 178 1.71 -15.24 14.59
N ALA A 179 1.52 -15.76 15.81
CA ALA A 179 1.79 -15.03 17.03
C ALA A 179 3.27 -14.64 17.18
N ILE A 180 4.20 -15.55 16.85
CA ILE A 180 5.65 -15.27 16.84
C ILE A 180 5.98 -14.24 15.76
N ALA A 181 5.34 -14.32 14.60
CA ALA A 181 5.51 -13.36 13.53
C ALA A 181 5.06 -11.95 13.95
N ILE A 182 3.90 -11.83 14.62
CA ILE A 182 3.42 -10.55 15.16
C ILE A 182 4.41 -9.98 16.18
N ASP A 183 4.88 -10.79 17.14
CA ASP A 183 5.88 -10.35 18.12
C ASP A 183 7.17 -9.87 17.43
N THR A 184 7.58 -10.57 16.36
CA THR A 184 8.75 -10.18 15.54
C THR A 184 8.51 -8.86 14.83
N ALA A 185 7.34 -8.66 14.23
CA ALA A 185 6.95 -7.42 13.56
C ALA A 185 6.99 -6.21 14.51
N VAL A 186 6.42 -6.38 15.71
CA VAL A 186 6.44 -5.35 16.76
C VAL A 186 7.88 -5.02 17.18
N ALA A 187 8.71 -6.03 17.44
CA ALA A 187 10.11 -5.84 17.84
C ALA A 187 10.94 -5.17 16.73
N ALA A 188 10.59 -5.38 15.46
CA ALA A 188 11.23 -4.76 14.30
C ALA A 188 10.71 -3.33 14.00
N GLY A 189 9.71 -2.85 14.74
CA GLY A 189 9.13 -1.51 14.56
C GLY A 189 8.15 -1.41 13.41
N ALA A 190 7.41 -2.48 13.09
CA ALA A 190 6.32 -2.42 12.12
C ALA A 190 5.27 -1.39 12.56
N ARG A 191 4.80 -0.57 11.62
CA ARG A 191 3.68 0.35 11.83
C ARG A 191 2.36 -0.35 11.58
N VAL A 192 2.35 -1.26 10.62
CA VAL A 192 1.19 -2.06 10.25
C VAL A 192 1.61 -3.51 9.99
N VAL A 193 0.72 -4.42 10.34
CA VAL A 193 0.82 -5.86 10.04
C VAL A 193 -0.30 -6.22 9.09
N ASN A 194 0.04 -6.78 7.94
CA ASN A 194 -0.91 -7.36 6.99
C ASN A 194 -1.02 -8.87 7.22
N MET A 195 -2.24 -9.35 7.40
CA MET A 195 -2.59 -10.76 7.46
C MET A 195 -3.67 -11.06 6.42
N SER A 196 -3.24 -11.44 5.21
CA SER A 196 -4.12 -11.92 4.15
C SER A 196 -4.53 -13.38 4.40
N LEU A 197 -4.96 -13.66 5.61
CA LEU A 197 -5.25 -14.98 6.17
C LEU A 197 -6.69 -15.05 6.69
N GLY A 198 -7.22 -16.26 6.77
CA GLY A 198 -8.54 -16.56 7.34
C GLY A 198 -8.56 -17.90 8.06
N GLY A 199 -9.65 -18.24 8.71
CA GLY A 199 -9.86 -19.53 9.38
C GLY A 199 -10.64 -19.42 10.69
N GLU A 200 -10.39 -20.36 11.59
CA GLU A 200 -11.03 -20.46 12.90
C GLU A 200 -10.66 -19.26 13.81
N PRO A 201 -11.40 -19.01 14.88
CA PRO A 201 -11.07 -17.95 15.84
C PRO A 201 -9.65 -18.13 16.39
N PRO A 202 -8.87 -17.03 16.54
CA PRO A 202 -7.52 -17.09 17.07
C PRO A 202 -7.44 -17.77 18.45
N ASN A 203 -6.44 -18.61 18.67
CA ASN A 203 -6.19 -19.19 19.98
C ASN A 203 -5.68 -18.13 20.98
N SER A 204 -5.56 -18.50 22.28
CA SER A 204 -5.15 -17.56 23.33
C SER A 204 -3.77 -16.93 23.10
N ARG A 205 -2.81 -17.68 22.52
CA ARG A 205 -1.46 -17.17 22.23
C ARG A 205 -1.50 -16.08 21.16
N LEU A 206 -2.24 -16.31 20.07
CA LEU A 206 -2.38 -15.35 18.99
C LEU A 206 -3.20 -14.11 19.42
N ARG A 207 -4.28 -14.31 20.19
CA ARG A 207 -5.02 -13.19 20.81
C ARG A 207 -4.11 -12.30 21.66
N THR A 208 -3.22 -12.90 22.45
CA THR A 208 -2.24 -12.16 23.27
C THR A 208 -1.25 -11.39 22.39
N ALA A 209 -0.76 -11.98 21.29
CA ALA A 209 0.16 -11.30 20.39
C ALA A 209 -0.50 -10.08 19.70
N ILE A 210 -1.75 -10.23 19.23
CA ILE A 210 -2.53 -9.13 18.65
C ILE A 210 -2.76 -8.03 19.71
N ALA A 211 -3.14 -8.40 20.94
CA ALA A 211 -3.34 -7.45 22.03
C ALA A 211 -2.06 -6.65 22.36
N ASN A 212 -0.90 -7.31 22.35
CA ASN A 212 0.40 -6.66 22.57
C ASN A 212 0.78 -5.72 21.40
N ALA A 213 0.56 -6.16 20.16
CA ALA A 213 0.84 -5.36 18.98
C ALA A 213 -0.01 -4.07 18.97
N THR A 214 -1.30 -4.21 19.21
CA THR A 214 -2.21 -3.06 19.27
C THR A 214 -1.91 -2.14 20.45
N ALA A 215 -1.49 -2.70 21.60
CA ALA A 215 -1.01 -1.89 22.74
C ALA A 215 0.27 -1.11 22.41
N ALA A 216 1.14 -1.66 21.57
CA ALA A 216 2.34 -0.99 21.07
C ALA A 216 2.06 0.05 19.96
N GLY A 217 0.81 0.24 19.54
CA GLY A 217 0.43 1.20 18.50
C GLY A 217 0.55 0.65 17.07
N VAL A 218 0.67 -0.66 16.91
CA VAL A 218 0.67 -1.31 15.60
C VAL A 218 -0.78 -1.51 15.14
N ILE A 219 -1.06 -1.17 13.89
CA ILE A 219 -2.34 -1.46 13.23
C ILE A 219 -2.25 -2.85 12.61
N VAL A 220 -3.28 -3.66 12.80
CA VAL A 220 -3.36 -5.00 12.21
C VAL A 220 -4.47 -5.00 11.17
N VAL A 221 -4.18 -5.43 9.94
CA VAL A 221 -5.15 -5.54 8.86
C VAL A 221 -5.35 -7.02 8.54
N ILE A 222 -6.60 -7.48 8.57
CA ILE A 222 -6.98 -8.87 8.35
C ILE A 222 -8.01 -8.95 7.21
N SER A 223 -7.85 -9.88 6.28
CA SER A 223 -8.84 -10.12 5.23
C SER A 223 -10.19 -10.60 5.80
N ALA A 224 -11.30 -10.12 5.23
CA ALA A 224 -12.65 -10.44 5.70
C ALA A 224 -13.07 -11.89 5.45
N GLY A 225 -12.41 -12.59 4.52
CA GLY A 225 -12.79 -13.92 4.06
C GLY A 225 -13.53 -13.91 2.71
N ASN A 226 -13.58 -15.08 2.05
CA ASN A 226 -14.01 -15.20 0.64
C ASN A 226 -15.17 -16.21 0.45
N ASP A 227 -16.05 -16.34 1.44
CA ASP A 227 -17.12 -17.34 1.46
C ASP A 227 -18.53 -16.74 1.27
N SER A 228 -18.64 -15.46 0.89
CA SER A 228 -19.90 -14.72 0.71
C SER A 228 -20.77 -14.68 1.97
N LEU A 229 -20.15 -14.74 3.16
CA LEU A 229 -20.86 -14.79 4.43
C LEU A 229 -21.38 -13.40 4.85
N ALA A 230 -22.37 -13.40 5.72
CA ALA A 230 -22.96 -12.16 6.27
C ALA A 230 -22.06 -11.46 7.30
N ASN A 231 -21.09 -12.15 7.86
CA ASN A 231 -20.09 -11.64 8.80
C ASN A 231 -18.69 -12.00 8.29
N PRO A 232 -17.64 -11.27 8.73
CA PRO A 232 -16.26 -11.63 8.46
C PRO A 232 -15.92 -13.03 8.95
N ASP A 233 -14.86 -13.58 8.40
CA ASP A 233 -14.27 -14.85 8.82
C ASP A 233 -14.01 -14.85 10.34
N PRO A 234 -14.23 -15.98 11.05
CA PRO A 234 -14.02 -16.05 12.49
C PRO A 234 -12.65 -15.59 12.97
N PHE A 235 -11.61 -15.77 12.15
CA PHE A 235 -10.28 -15.25 12.41
C PHE A 235 -10.27 -13.70 12.49
N ALA A 236 -10.95 -13.03 11.58
CA ALA A 236 -11.00 -11.56 11.51
C ALA A 236 -11.90 -10.94 12.59
N GLN A 237 -12.82 -11.71 13.17
CA GLN A 237 -13.73 -11.23 14.22
C GLN A 237 -13.02 -10.78 15.51
N ILE A 238 -11.72 -11.10 15.67
CA ILE A 238 -10.88 -10.57 16.75
C ILE A 238 -10.88 -9.02 16.78
N ALA A 239 -11.21 -8.35 15.68
CA ALA A 239 -11.29 -6.90 15.60
C ALA A 239 -12.25 -6.29 16.64
N SER A 240 -13.30 -7.01 17.03
CA SER A 240 -14.26 -6.58 18.06
C SER A 240 -13.83 -6.90 19.50
N ASP A 241 -12.69 -7.61 19.69
CA ASP A 241 -12.17 -7.90 21.02
C ASP A 241 -11.69 -6.59 21.67
N PRO A 242 -12.11 -6.26 22.92
CA PRO A 242 -11.61 -5.08 23.62
C PRO A 242 -10.08 -5.01 23.71
N ALA A 243 -9.40 -6.17 23.74
CA ALA A 243 -7.94 -6.23 23.74
C ALA A 243 -7.32 -5.82 22.40
N ALA A 244 -8.07 -5.85 21.29
CA ALA A 244 -7.66 -5.31 19.98
C ALA A 244 -7.67 -3.78 19.96
N ARG A 245 -8.29 -3.11 20.94
CA ARG A 245 -8.27 -1.64 21.12
C ARG A 245 -8.83 -0.85 19.95
N GLY A 246 -9.64 -1.45 19.07
CA GLY A 246 -10.09 -0.83 17.83
C GLY A 246 -8.98 -0.71 16.75
N ARG A 247 -7.81 -1.32 16.93
CA ARG A 247 -6.64 -1.22 16.04
C ARG A 247 -6.47 -2.42 15.12
N VAL A 248 -7.53 -3.21 14.97
CA VAL A 248 -7.62 -4.27 13.97
C VAL A 248 -8.65 -3.85 12.93
N ILE A 249 -8.24 -3.77 11.67
CA ILE A 249 -9.07 -3.42 10.52
C ILE A 249 -9.40 -4.69 9.75
N ILE A 250 -10.66 -4.89 9.44
CA ILE A 250 -11.15 -5.96 8.59
C ILE A 250 -11.25 -5.44 7.16
N ALA A 251 -10.59 -6.10 6.23
CA ALA A 251 -10.50 -5.69 4.83
C ALA A 251 -11.51 -6.44 3.97
N GLY A 252 -12.53 -5.76 3.48
CA GLY A 252 -13.48 -6.26 2.49
C GLY A 252 -13.03 -6.00 1.06
N SER A 253 -13.58 -6.77 0.12
CA SER A 253 -13.25 -6.66 -1.30
C SER A 253 -14.39 -6.06 -2.10
N VAL A 254 -14.08 -5.05 -2.93
CA VAL A 254 -14.93 -4.54 -4.00
C VAL A 254 -14.31 -4.82 -5.36
N ASN A 255 -15.13 -4.74 -6.42
CA ASN A 255 -14.68 -4.77 -7.80
C ASN A 255 -14.39 -3.34 -8.34
N ASP A 256 -14.06 -3.24 -9.61
CA ASP A 256 -13.74 -1.98 -10.31
C ASP A 256 -14.93 -1.02 -10.50
N THR A 257 -16.14 -1.45 -10.18
CA THR A 257 -17.35 -0.61 -10.17
C THR A 257 -17.85 -0.30 -8.76
N ASP A 258 -17.02 -0.53 -7.73
CA ASP A 258 -17.33 -0.32 -6.32
C ASP A 258 -18.44 -1.24 -5.77
N ALA A 259 -18.85 -2.24 -6.49
CA ALA A 259 -19.74 -3.25 -5.95
C ALA A 259 -18.98 -4.24 -5.07
N LEU A 260 -19.57 -4.65 -3.95
CA LEU A 260 -18.96 -5.69 -3.11
C LEU A 260 -18.73 -6.94 -3.96
N SER A 261 -17.51 -7.47 -3.93
CA SER A 261 -17.16 -8.69 -4.65
C SER A 261 -18.05 -9.84 -4.20
N SER A 262 -18.52 -10.63 -5.13
CA SER A 262 -19.50 -11.69 -4.85
C SER A 262 -19.01 -12.73 -3.84
N PHE A 263 -17.69 -12.90 -3.73
CA PHE A 263 -17.05 -13.79 -2.77
C PHE A 263 -16.81 -13.14 -1.41
N SER A 264 -16.73 -11.80 -1.33
CA SER A 264 -16.34 -11.12 -0.09
C SER A 264 -17.32 -11.40 1.04
N ASN A 265 -16.80 -11.78 2.19
CA ASN A 265 -17.58 -11.72 3.41
C ASN A 265 -17.94 -10.26 3.72
N ARG A 266 -19.14 -10.03 4.23
CA ARG A 266 -19.68 -8.70 4.52
C ARG A 266 -19.24 -8.22 5.91
N ALA A 267 -19.44 -6.93 6.15
CA ALA A 267 -19.16 -6.31 7.45
C ALA A 267 -20.00 -6.90 8.59
N GLY A 268 -21.28 -7.22 8.32
CA GLY A 268 -22.19 -7.79 9.30
C GLY A 268 -22.27 -7.00 10.60
N SER A 269 -22.10 -7.67 11.72
CA SER A 269 -22.05 -7.05 13.05
C SER A 269 -20.70 -6.40 13.40
N PHE A 270 -19.74 -6.39 12.47
CA PHE A 270 -18.39 -5.84 12.63
C PHE A 270 -18.16 -4.56 11.83
N ALA A 271 -19.24 -3.87 11.44
CA ALA A 271 -19.20 -2.67 10.60
C ALA A 271 -18.25 -1.60 11.14
N ALA A 272 -18.16 -1.44 12.45
CA ALA A 272 -17.27 -0.47 13.10
C ALA A 272 -15.76 -0.73 12.90
N HIS A 273 -15.38 -1.90 12.38
CA HIS A 273 -13.99 -2.31 12.17
C HIS A 273 -13.69 -2.69 10.72
N TYR A 274 -14.65 -2.51 9.83
CA TYR A 274 -14.59 -3.00 8.46
C TYR A 274 -14.51 -1.85 7.47
N ILE A 275 -13.60 -1.93 6.52
CA ILE A 275 -13.51 -1.04 5.36
C ILE A 275 -13.20 -1.88 4.12
N ALA A 276 -13.76 -1.51 2.98
CA ALA A 276 -13.52 -2.22 1.72
C ALA A 276 -12.53 -1.47 0.82
N THR A 277 -11.86 -2.20 -0.06
CA THR A 277 -11.10 -1.62 -1.18
C THR A 277 -11.06 -2.61 -2.35
N LEU A 278 -10.47 -2.23 -3.48
CA LEU A 278 -10.35 -3.12 -4.65
C LEU A 278 -9.62 -4.40 -4.26
N GLY A 279 -10.30 -5.53 -4.38
CA GLY A 279 -9.76 -6.87 -4.14
C GLY A 279 -10.20 -7.89 -5.20
N GLU A 280 -10.97 -7.46 -6.21
CA GLU A 280 -11.36 -8.29 -7.35
C GLU A 280 -10.69 -7.80 -8.63
N GLY A 281 -10.03 -8.71 -9.35
CA GLY A 281 -9.29 -8.34 -10.55
C GLY A 281 -8.10 -7.42 -10.24
N VAL A 282 -7.40 -7.64 -9.15
CA VAL A 282 -6.19 -6.89 -8.78
C VAL A 282 -5.01 -7.40 -9.60
N ARG A 283 -4.33 -6.49 -10.28
CA ARG A 283 -3.10 -6.84 -10.99
C ARG A 283 -1.92 -6.91 -10.03
N SER A 284 -1.27 -8.07 -9.99
CA SER A 284 -0.07 -8.31 -9.22
C SER A 284 0.80 -9.37 -9.90
N PHE A 285 1.87 -9.83 -9.24
CA PHE A 285 2.76 -10.88 -9.75
C PHE A 285 3.03 -11.91 -8.66
N ASP A 286 3.36 -13.13 -9.07
CA ASP A 286 3.74 -14.22 -8.18
C ASP A 286 5.26 -14.29 -7.94
N HIS A 287 5.73 -15.28 -7.19
CA HIS A 287 7.14 -15.52 -6.88
C HIS A 287 8.01 -15.87 -8.11
N THR A 288 7.41 -16.07 -9.27
CA THR A 288 8.13 -16.25 -10.54
C THR A 288 8.26 -14.96 -11.35
N GLY A 289 7.73 -13.85 -10.83
CA GLY A 289 7.62 -12.57 -11.53
C GLY A 289 6.55 -12.57 -12.62
N THR A 290 5.69 -13.60 -12.68
CA THR A 290 4.61 -13.65 -13.66
C THR A 290 3.41 -12.85 -13.18
N HIS A 291 2.93 -11.93 -14.03
CA HIS A 291 1.78 -11.08 -13.73
C HIS A 291 0.46 -11.79 -13.98
N TYR A 292 -0.45 -11.64 -13.03
CA TYR A 292 -1.82 -12.17 -13.09
C TYR A 292 -2.84 -11.13 -12.61
N TRP A 293 -4.12 -11.45 -12.85
CA TRP A 293 -5.25 -10.83 -12.20
C TRP A 293 -5.70 -11.73 -11.05
N PHE A 294 -5.58 -11.21 -9.85
CA PHE A 294 -5.92 -11.93 -8.64
C PHE A 294 -7.25 -11.41 -8.06
N SER A 295 -7.96 -12.26 -7.34
CA SER A 295 -9.20 -11.87 -6.65
C SER A 295 -9.28 -12.52 -5.29
N GLY A 296 -9.60 -11.73 -4.28
CA GLY A 296 -9.74 -12.14 -2.89
C GLY A 296 -9.65 -10.95 -1.95
N THR A 297 -10.25 -11.05 -0.78
CA THR A 297 -10.05 -10.09 0.32
C THR A 297 -8.57 -10.03 0.76
N SER A 298 -7.78 -11.05 0.40
CA SER A 298 -6.33 -11.10 0.54
C SER A 298 -5.61 -9.98 -0.23
N TYR A 299 -6.22 -9.41 -1.27
CA TYR A 299 -5.65 -8.30 -2.05
C TYR A 299 -6.19 -6.94 -1.60
N ALA A 300 -7.33 -6.91 -0.92
CA ALA A 300 -7.83 -5.72 -0.26
C ALA A 300 -7.01 -5.37 1.00
N ALA A 301 -6.64 -6.36 1.80
CA ALA A 301 -5.88 -6.15 3.04
C ALA A 301 -4.55 -5.40 2.81
N PRO A 302 -3.67 -5.79 1.88
CA PRO A 302 -2.43 -5.05 1.61
C PRO A 302 -2.67 -3.65 1.03
N GLY A 303 -3.78 -3.42 0.32
CA GLY A 303 -4.19 -2.08 -0.10
C GLY A 303 -4.43 -1.16 1.10
N ILE A 304 -5.17 -1.65 2.11
CA ILE A 304 -5.40 -0.90 3.35
C ILE A 304 -4.09 -0.75 4.16
N ALA A 305 -3.25 -1.78 4.23
CA ALA A 305 -1.95 -1.69 4.90
C ALA A 305 -1.03 -0.64 4.24
N GLY A 306 -1.03 -0.55 2.91
CA GLY A 306 -0.35 0.49 2.16
C GLY A 306 -0.91 1.89 2.46
N ALA A 307 -2.23 2.04 2.56
CA ALA A 307 -2.87 3.30 2.94
C ALA A 307 -2.49 3.75 4.35
N VAL A 308 -2.43 2.82 5.32
CA VAL A 308 -1.91 3.09 6.67
C VAL A 308 -0.47 3.60 6.60
N ALA A 309 0.37 2.98 5.76
CA ALA A 309 1.77 3.38 5.63
C ALA A 309 1.92 4.77 5.00
N LEU A 310 1.09 5.13 4.01
CA LEU A 310 1.07 6.47 3.42
C LEU A 310 0.70 7.54 4.45
N LEU A 311 -0.34 7.32 5.25
CA LEU A 311 -0.73 8.25 6.32
C LEU A 311 0.34 8.35 7.41
N ALA A 312 1.00 7.24 7.76
CA ALA A 312 2.07 7.24 8.76
C ALA A 312 3.34 7.96 8.27
N ASP A 313 3.62 7.94 6.97
CA ASP A 313 4.70 8.71 6.34
C ASP A 313 4.37 10.20 6.33
N ALA A 314 3.20 10.57 5.80
CA ALA A 314 2.76 11.97 5.74
C ALA A 314 2.66 12.63 7.12
N PHE A 315 2.17 11.87 8.10
CA PHE A 315 1.85 12.38 9.43
C PHE A 315 2.49 11.51 10.54
N PRO A 316 3.80 11.57 10.72
CA PRO A 316 4.53 10.65 11.60
C PRO A 316 4.18 10.76 13.08
N THR A 317 3.49 11.82 13.48
CA THR A 317 3.04 12.05 14.86
C THR A 317 1.66 11.47 15.16
N LEU A 318 0.89 11.07 14.15
CA LEU A 318 -0.42 10.46 14.36
C LEU A 318 -0.30 9.11 15.05
N SER A 319 -1.16 8.92 16.04
CA SER A 319 -1.35 7.62 16.68
C SER A 319 -2.04 6.62 15.74
N ALA A 320 -2.06 5.35 16.12
CA ALA A 320 -2.80 4.33 15.37
C ALA A 320 -4.31 4.64 15.29
N ASP A 321 -4.87 5.15 16.40
CA ASP A 321 -6.30 5.48 16.47
C ASP A 321 -6.66 6.63 15.52
N GLU A 322 -5.80 7.67 15.44
CA GLU A 322 -6.01 8.80 14.54
C GLU A 322 -5.89 8.40 13.07
N ILE A 323 -4.95 7.51 12.72
CA ILE A 323 -4.84 6.97 11.34
C ILE A 323 -6.10 6.18 10.97
N ILE A 324 -6.59 5.33 11.86
CA ILE A 324 -7.81 4.56 11.62
C ILE A 324 -9.03 5.49 11.52
N ASP A 325 -9.14 6.49 12.39
CA ASP A 325 -10.22 7.50 12.35
C ASP A 325 -10.22 8.24 11.00
N ILE A 326 -9.05 8.64 10.49
CA ILE A 326 -8.94 9.26 9.17
C ILE A 326 -9.44 8.30 8.09
N LEU A 327 -8.93 7.07 8.03
CA LEU A 327 -9.33 6.10 7.01
C LEU A 327 -10.85 5.86 7.02
N PHE A 328 -11.44 5.70 8.19
CA PHE A 328 -12.87 5.41 8.32
C PHE A 328 -13.75 6.61 8.00
N ARG A 329 -13.45 7.79 8.54
CA ARG A 329 -14.22 9.02 8.30
C ARG A 329 -14.12 9.54 6.88
N THR A 330 -13.05 9.23 6.18
CA THR A 330 -12.83 9.66 4.79
C THR A 330 -13.20 8.59 3.80
N ALA A 331 -13.53 7.38 4.24
CA ALA A 331 -14.03 6.32 3.36
C ALA A 331 -15.22 6.85 2.55
N ARG A 332 -15.31 6.42 1.30
CA ARG A 332 -16.44 6.73 0.44
C ARG A 332 -17.62 5.86 0.84
N ASP A 333 -18.69 6.51 1.29
CA ASP A 333 -19.93 5.84 1.69
C ASP A 333 -20.48 4.98 0.54
N ALA A 334 -20.84 3.74 0.83
CA ALA A 334 -21.35 2.77 -0.12
C ALA A 334 -22.43 1.91 0.55
N GLY A 335 -23.46 1.59 -0.20
CA GLY A 335 -24.60 0.85 0.34
C GLY A 335 -25.62 1.76 1.00
N THR A 336 -25.97 1.45 2.25
CA THR A 336 -26.87 2.30 3.05
C THR A 336 -26.06 3.42 3.69
N ALA A 337 -26.57 4.65 3.69
CA ALA A 337 -25.87 5.82 4.21
C ALA A 337 -25.35 5.62 5.65
N GLY A 338 -24.08 5.90 5.86
CA GLY A 338 -23.35 5.66 7.10
C GLY A 338 -22.87 4.21 7.22
N ASP A 339 -22.49 3.81 8.43
CA ASP A 339 -22.01 2.44 8.69
C ASP A 339 -23.09 1.42 8.35
N ASP A 340 -22.76 0.42 7.54
CA ASP A 340 -23.72 -0.60 7.16
C ASP A 340 -23.17 -2.04 7.27
N THR A 341 -24.05 -3.01 7.18
CA THR A 341 -23.71 -4.43 7.32
C THR A 341 -23.05 -5.05 6.09
N ILE A 342 -22.84 -4.28 5.03
CA ILE A 342 -22.26 -4.76 3.76
C ILE A 342 -20.83 -4.21 3.62
N PHE A 343 -20.70 -2.87 3.65
CA PHE A 343 -19.45 -2.16 3.39
C PHE A 343 -18.75 -1.63 4.67
N GLY A 344 -19.38 -1.81 5.85
CA GLY A 344 -18.85 -1.29 7.11
C GLY A 344 -18.73 0.23 7.09
N GLN A 345 -17.52 0.76 7.17
CA GLN A 345 -17.21 2.18 7.11
C GLN A 345 -17.22 2.75 5.67
N GLY A 346 -17.36 1.88 4.66
CA GLY A 346 -17.35 2.26 3.25
C GLY A 346 -16.13 1.74 2.48
N ILE A 347 -15.77 2.46 1.42
CA ILE A 347 -14.67 2.11 0.51
C ILE A 347 -13.51 3.09 0.70
N LEU A 348 -12.28 2.57 0.81
CA LEU A 348 -11.05 3.34 0.94
C LEU A 348 -10.93 4.44 -0.12
N ASP A 349 -10.66 5.67 0.33
CA ASP A 349 -10.52 6.85 -0.52
C ASP A 349 -9.37 7.74 -0.02
N LEU A 350 -8.22 7.61 -0.65
CA LEU A 350 -7.03 8.40 -0.28
C LEU A 350 -7.12 9.85 -0.75
N VAL A 351 -7.93 10.17 -1.78
CA VAL A 351 -8.16 11.55 -2.18
C VAL A 351 -8.80 12.32 -1.02
N ARG A 352 -9.78 11.72 -0.38
CA ARG A 352 -10.44 12.32 0.79
C ARG A 352 -9.55 12.27 2.04
N ALA A 353 -8.78 11.19 2.23
CA ALA A 353 -7.89 11.03 3.39
C ALA A 353 -6.76 12.07 3.43
N PHE A 354 -6.30 12.52 2.27
CA PHE A 354 -5.28 13.56 2.09
C PHE A 354 -5.87 14.96 1.82
N SER A 355 -7.20 15.09 1.89
CA SER A 355 -7.87 16.39 1.83
C SER A 355 -8.12 16.94 3.23
N PRO A 356 -8.15 18.27 3.42
CA PRO A 356 -8.47 18.88 4.72
C PRO A 356 -9.81 18.38 5.26
N ILE A 357 -9.80 17.82 6.47
CA ILE A 357 -11.01 17.34 7.15
C ILE A 357 -11.55 18.46 8.05
N GLY A 358 -12.75 18.95 7.76
CA GLY A 358 -13.43 20.00 8.54
C GLY A 358 -13.28 21.40 7.95
N ALA A 359 -13.76 22.40 8.71
CA ALA A 359 -13.66 23.80 8.29
C ALA A 359 -12.23 24.31 8.51
N THR A 360 -11.51 24.62 7.43
CA THR A 360 -10.25 25.34 7.47
C THR A 360 -10.52 26.85 7.53
N SER A 361 -9.82 27.58 8.37
CA SER A 361 -9.86 29.05 8.41
C SER A 361 -8.48 29.63 8.12
N LEU A 362 -8.44 30.83 7.54
CA LEU A 362 -7.19 31.57 7.38
C LEU A 362 -6.55 31.84 8.73
N PRO A 363 -5.22 31.75 8.89
CA PRO A 363 -4.54 32.09 10.12
C PRO A 363 -4.95 33.47 10.62
N GLY A 364 -5.48 33.54 11.87
CA GLY A 364 -5.95 34.79 12.48
C GLY A 364 -7.38 35.21 12.09
N SER A 365 -8.14 34.37 11.41
CA SER A 365 -9.55 34.64 11.03
C SER A 365 -10.42 33.46 11.45
N SER A 366 -11.66 33.74 11.87
CA SER A 366 -12.70 32.73 12.11
C SER A 366 -13.57 32.46 10.87
N VAL A 367 -13.17 32.98 9.70
CA VAL A 367 -13.89 32.78 8.45
C VAL A 367 -13.49 31.43 7.85
N PRO A 368 -14.44 30.49 7.70
CA PRO A 368 -14.13 29.21 7.07
C PRO A 368 -13.69 29.43 5.63
N VAL A 369 -12.58 28.77 5.21
CA VAL A 369 -12.24 28.65 3.81
C VAL A 369 -13.00 27.43 3.29
N THR A 370 -14.11 27.64 2.60
CA THR A 370 -14.78 26.59 1.85
C THR A 370 -13.98 26.38 0.56
N SER A 371 -13.39 25.22 0.42
CA SER A 371 -12.85 24.79 -0.89
C SER A 371 -14.01 24.38 -1.80
N ASP A 372 -14.74 25.35 -2.33
CA ASP A 372 -15.50 25.11 -3.55
C ASP A 372 -14.47 24.99 -4.69
N ALA A 373 -14.32 23.78 -5.19
CA ALA A 373 -13.58 23.50 -6.42
C ALA A 373 -14.27 24.21 -7.58
N GLY A 374 -13.89 25.46 -7.82
CA GLY A 374 -14.39 26.22 -8.96
C GLY A 374 -14.59 27.71 -8.71
N SER A 375 -13.56 28.44 -8.34
CA SER A 375 -13.34 29.83 -8.76
C SER A 375 -12.10 30.41 -8.09
N LEU A 376 -10.99 30.45 -8.78
CA LEU A 376 -9.90 31.37 -8.46
C LEU A 376 -10.40 32.79 -8.78
N ALA A 377 -11.01 33.47 -7.82
CA ALA A 377 -11.15 34.90 -7.84
C ALA A 377 -9.81 35.52 -7.50
N VAL A 378 -9.07 35.93 -8.53
CA VAL A 378 -7.90 36.80 -8.39
C VAL A 378 -8.41 38.13 -7.83
N LEU A 379 -8.17 38.37 -6.54
CA LEU A 379 -8.25 39.72 -5.98
C LEU A 379 -6.95 40.45 -6.34
N GLY A 380 -6.97 41.10 -7.51
CA GLY A 380 -6.02 42.14 -7.84
C GLY A 380 -6.50 43.46 -7.21
N GLY A 381 -5.59 44.13 -6.51
CA GLY A 381 -5.77 45.44 -5.91
C GLY A 381 -4.48 45.89 -5.28
#